data_ef25701fe01e428d37d5c48bd8651feb
#
_entry.id   ef25701fe01e428d37d5c48bd8651feb
#
_cell.length_a   1.000
_cell.length_b   1.000
_cell.length_c   1.000
_cell.angle_alpha   90.00
_cell.angle_beta   90.00
_cell.angle_gamma   90.00
#
_symmetry.space_group_name_H-M   'P 1'
#
loop_
_entity.id
_entity.type
_entity.pdbx_description
1 polymer ?
#
loop_
_entity_poly.entity_id
_entity_poly.type
_entity_poly.pdbx_seq_one_letter_code
_entity_poly.pdbx_strand_id
1 'polypeptide(L)'
;ATASQTLKAMQGLYEAKLLSYPRTDTPFITENEFAYLKANFGKYSGFLGLDLEMVQTEPRKRYVDGSKVQEHHAIIPTKQVPNEAALAKMDDLQRKIYALVVKTTVAMFLPDYLYEETKIQTKVADLLFQSIGKTPKQEGWKILFKQQNKEEKEDVQTLPLVIIGEHAEVDVKSAEKETQPPKAFTEGTLLTAMKTANKTVDDEEAIKILQEVEGIGTEATRASIIEALKQKEYIQVIKNKLVVT
;
A
#
# COMPACT_ATOMS: atom_id res chain seq x y z
N ALA A 1 12.10 6.69 -7.10
CA ALA A 1 11.47 7.42 -8.21
C ALA A 1 10.63 8.57 -7.65
N THR A 2 10.54 9.68 -8.39
CA THR A 2 9.65 10.80 -8.06
C THR A 2 8.21 10.48 -8.44
N ALA A 3 7.25 11.26 -7.94
CA ALA A 3 5.84 11.14 -8.32
C ALA A 3 5.64 11.32 -9.84
N SER A 4 6.32 12.30 -10.43
CA SER A 4 6.28 12.57 -11.87
C SER A 4 6.88 11.43 -12.70
N GLN A 5 8.03 10.86 -12.29
CA GLN A 5 8.64 9.70 -12.95
C GLN A 5 7.73 8.48 -12.90
N THR A 6 7.11 8.23 -11.74
CA THR A 6 6.17 7.10 -11.56
C THR A 6 4.96 7.26 -12.47
N LEU A 7 4.34 8.45 -12.50
CA LEU A 7 3.19 8.71 -13.36
C LEU A 7 3.56 8.56 -14.85
N LYS A 8 4.73 9.06 -15.27
CA LYS A 8 5.23 8.91 -16.65
C LYS A 8 5.44 7.43 -17.02
N ALA A 9 6.03 6.64 -16.12
CA ALA A 9 6.22 5.20 -16.36
C ALA A 9 4.88 4.47 -16.48
N MET A 10 3.90 4.79 -15.61
CA MET A 10 2.55 4.23 -15.68
C MET A 10 1.82 4.63 -16.96
N GLN A 11 1.97 5.88 -17.41
CA GLN A 11 1.42 6.36 -18.67
C GLN A 11 1.97 5.55 -19.86
N GLY A 12 3.29 5.29 -19.87
CA GLY A 12 3.90 4.46 -20.90
C GLY A 12 3.39 3.02 -20.90
N LEU A 13 3.13 2.43 -19.72
CA LEU A 13 2.53 1.09 -19.61
C LEU A 13 1.06 1.06 -20.09
N TYR A 14 0.31 2.13 -19.84
CA TYR A 14 -1.04 2.31 -20.38
C TYR A 14 -1.04 2.41 -21.91
N GLU A 15 -0.18 3.25 -22.49
CA GLU A 15 -0.04 3.42 -23.93
C GLU A 15 0.41 2.13 -24.63
N ALA A 16 1.25 1.33 -23.94
CA ALA A 16 1.61 -0.01 -24.37
C ALA A 16 0.48 -1.05 -24.19
N LYS A 17 -0.69 -0.65 -23.70
CA LYS A 17 -1.87 -1.49 -23.41
C LYS A 17 -1.61 -2.60 -22.40
N LEU A 18 -0.72 -2.38 -21.45
CA LEU A 18 -0.36 -3.34 -20.41
C LEU A 18 -1.09 -3.09 -19.09
N LEU A 19 -1.39 -1.82 -18.80
CA LEU A 19 -2.19 -1.40 -17.65
C LEU A 19 -3.42 -0.61 -18.07
N SER A 20 -4.42 -0.53 -17.20
CA SER A 20 -5.55 0.41 -17.33
C SER A 20 -5.09 1.85 -17.10
N TYR A 21 -6.00 2.80 -17.27
CA TYR A 21 -5.71 4.24 -17.18
C TYR A 21 -5.09 4.63 -15.83
N PRO A 22 -3.94 5.33 -15.81
CA PRO A 22 -3.18 5.54 -14.58
C PRO A 22 -3.71 6.66 -13.68
N ARG A 23 -4.56 7.57 -14.20
CA ARG A 23 -5.11 8.68 -13.43
C ARG A 23 -6.49 8.28 -12.92
N THR A 24 -6.51 7.64 -11.78
CA THR A 24 -7.74 7.21 -11.09
C THR A 24 -7.65 7.58 -9.61
N ASP A 25 -8.76 7.94 -9.04
CA ASP A 25 -8.93 8.34 -7.64
C ASP A 25 -9.38 7.19 -6.73
N THR A 26 -9.79 6.07 -7.33
CA THR A 26 -10.35 4.93 -6.60
C THR A 26 -9.43 3.71 -6.58
N PRO A 27 -9.31 3.00 -5.43
CA PRO A 27 -8.68 1.69 -5.36
C PRO A 27 -9.65 0.54 -5.69
N PHE A 28 -10.88 0.84 -6.11
CA PHE A 28 -11.92 -0.16 -6.36
C PHE A 28 -12.04 -0.52 -7.84
N ILE A 29 -12.54 -1.74 -8.07
CA ILE A 29 -12.94 -2.25 -9.39
C ILE A 29 -14.42 -2.64 -9.36
N THR A 30 -15.04 -2.82 -10.53
CA THR A 30 -16.39 -3.36 -10.65
C THR A 30 -16.37 -4.90 -10.71
N GLU A 31 -17.56 -5.51 -10.69
CA GLU A 31 -17.71 -6.96 -10.89
C GLU A 31 -17.23 -7.40 -12.28
N ASN A 32 -17.37 -6.55 -13.30
CA ASN A 32 -16.91 -6.84 -14.65
C ASN A 32 -15.39 -6.95 -14.72
N GLU A 33 -14.67 -6.00 -14.10
CA GLU A 33 -13.20 -6.08 -14.01
C GLU A 33 -12.77 -7.28 -13.17
N PHE A 34 -13.48 -7.61 -12.08
CA PHE A 34 -13.17 -8.79 -11.31
C PHE A 34 -13.31 -10.08 -12.13
N ALA A 35 -14.41 -10.26 -12.85
CA ALA A 35 -14.62 -11.41 -13.75
C ALA A 35 -13.54 -11.48 -14.83
N TYR A 36 -13.19 -10.35 -15.41
CA TYR A 36 -12.13 -10.21 -16.39
C TYR A 36 -10.76 -10.64 -15.82
N LEU A 37 -10.38 -10.17 -14.63
CA LEU A 37 -9.13 -10.50 -13.96
C LEU A 37 -9.09 -11.99 -13.56
N LYS A 38 -10.20 -12.53 -13.06
CA LYS A 38 -10.37 -13.95 -12.76
C LYS A 38 -10.08 -14.82 -13.98
N ALA A 39 -10.66 -14.46 -15.13
CA ALA A 39 -10.45 -15.20 -16.39
C ALA A 39 -9.00 -15.17 -16.90
N ASN A 40 -8.21 -14.17 -16.51
CA ASN A 40 -6.81 -14.00 -16.92
C ASN A 40 -5.80 -14.36 -15.81
N PHE A 41 -6.23 -14.84 -14.65
CA PHE A 41 -5.38 -15.16 -13.50
C PHE A 41 -4.17 -16.02 -13.86
N GLY A 42 -4.36 -17.08 -14.63
CA GLY A 42 -3.26 -17.98 -15.04
C GLY A 42 -2.16 -17.28 -15.85
N LYS A 43 -2.50 -16.24 -16.63
CA LYS A 43 -1.49 -15.44 -17.33
C LYS A 43 -0.68 -14.58 -16.38
N TYR A 44 -1.34 -14.04 -15.35
CA TYR A 44 -0.68 -13.17 -14.35
C TYR A 44 0.20 -13.97 -13.40
N SER A 45 -0.25 -15.14 -12.93
CA SER A 45 0.58 -16.04 -12.14
C SER A 45 1.78 -16.56 -12.93
N GLY A 46 1.58 -16.91 -14.21
CA GLY A 46 2.65 -17.30 -15.12
C GLY A 46 3.69 -16.18 -15.32
N PHE A 47 3.26 -14.92 -15.46
CA PHE A 47 4.18 -13.78 -15.52
C PHE A 47 5.05 -13.65 -14.26
N LEU A 48 4.49 -13.95 -13.08
CA LEU A 48 5.23 -13.94 -11.82
C LEU A 48 6.17 -15.14 -11.65
N GLY A 49 6.10 -16.13 -12.55
CA GLY A 49 6.86 -17.38 -12.45
C GLY A 49 6.42 -18.23 -11.25
N LEU A 50 5.15 -18.11 -10.84
CA LEU A 50 4.61 -18.78 -9.67
C LEU A 50 3.46 -19.70 -10.08
N ASP A 51 3.49 -20.92 -9.56
CA ASP A 51 2.35 -21.84 -9.65
C ASP A 51 1.42 -21.57 -8.45
N LEU A 52 0.35 -20.83 -8.70
CA LEU A 52 -0.55 -20.32 -7.68
C LEU A 52 -1.96 -20.85 -7.90
N GLU A 53 -2.58 -21.35 -6.86
CA GLU A 53 -3.97 -21.75 -6.86
C GLU A 53 -4.89 -20.56 -6.56
N MET A 54 -5.95 -20.41 -7.38
CA MET A 54 -6.99 -19.42 -7.13
C MET A 54 -7.95 -19.95 -6.05
N VAL A 55 -8.03 -19.28 -4.92
CA VAL A 55 -8.90 -19.65 -3.81
C VAL A 55 -10.11 -18.71 -3.72
N GLN A 56 -9.89 -17.39 -3.86
CA GLN A 56 -10.95 -16.40 -3.80
C GLN A 56 -11.58 -16.21 -5.18
N THR A 57 -12.70 -16.90 -5.41
CA THR A 57 -13.37 -16.91 -6.72
C THR A 57 -14.55 -15.97 -6.82
N GLU A 58 -14.97 -15.38 -5.70
CA GLU A 58 -16.11 -14.45 -5.60
C GLU A 58 -15.64 -13.02 -5.30
N PRO A 59 -16.34 -12.00 -5.82
CA PRO A 59 -15.99 -10.61 -5.59
C PRO A 59 -16.16 -10.25 -4.10
N ARG A 60 -15.17 -9.54 -3.55
CA ARG A 60 -15.14 -9.11 -2.14
C ARG A 60 -15.21 -7.58 -2.07
N LYS A 61 -16.10 -7.04 -1.23
CA LYS A 61 -16.31 -5.58 -1.08
C LYS A 61 -15.07 -4.76 -0.71
N ARG A 62 -14.01 -5.41 -0.20
CA ARG A 62 -12.77 -4.70 0.12
C ARG A 62 -12.05 -4.14 -1.10
N TYR A 63 -12.33 -4.64 -2.31
CA TYR A 63 -11.73 -4.18 -3.58
C TYR A 63 -12.71 -4.19 -4.76
N VAL A 64 -13.88 -4.85 -4.65
CA VAL A 64 -14.93 -4.84 -5.67
C VAL A 64 -16.13 -4.08 -5.14
N ASP A 65 -16.29 -2.84 -5.59
CA ASP A 65 -17.41 -1.98 -5.21
C ASP A 65 -17.67 -0.97 -6.34
N GLY A 66 -18.59 -1.31 -7.24
CA GLY A 66 -18.93 -0.48 -8.40
C GLY A 66 -19.50 0.89 -8.03
N SER A 67 -20.09 1.05 -6.83
CA SER A 67 -20.60 2.35 -6.37
C SER A 67 -19.49 3.37 -6.08
N LYS A 68 -18.25 2.90 -5.90
CA LYS A 68 -17.05 3.71 -5.67
C LYS A 68 -16.18 3.87 -6.91
N VAL A 69 -16.64 3.41 -8.06
CA VAL A 69 -16.00 3.56 -9.35
C VAL A 69 -16.83 4.57 -10.14
N GLN A 70 -16.26 5.77 -10.38
CA GLN A 70 -16.92 6.81 -11.16
C GLN A 70 -16.53 6.69 -12.63
N GLU A 71 -15.53 7.47 -13.09
CA GLU A 71 -15.09 7.47 -14.49
C GLU A 71 -14.09 6.33 -14.77
N HIS A 72 -13.21 6.06 -13.83
CA HIS A 72 -12.13 5.07 -13.96
C HIS A 72 -12.07 4.17 -12.73
N HIS A 73 -11.90 2.87 -12.97
CA HIS A 73 -11.61 1.89 -11.92
C HIS A 73 -10.12 1.94 -11.51
N ALA A 74 -9.76 1.22 -10.46
CA ALA A 74 -8.38 1.07 -10.02
C ALA A 74 -7.46 0.59 -11.15
N ILE A 75 -6.17 0.85 -11.01
CA ILE A 75 -5.15 0.42 -11.97
C ILE A 75 -5.02 -1.11 -11.92
N ILE A 76 -5.30 -1.77 -13.03
CA ILE A 76 -5.23 -3.22 -13.19
C ILE A 76 -4.45 -3.60 -14.45
N PRO A 77 -3.89 -4.81 -14.53
CA PRO A 77 -3.27 -5.29 -15.76
C PRO A 77 -4.33 -5.61 -16.81
N THR A 78 -3.97 -5.44 -18.07
CA THR A 78 -4.81 -5.85 -19.21
C THR A 78 -4.63 -7.36 -19.49
N LYS A 79 -5.43 -7.90 -20.42
CA LYS A 79 -5.25 -9.28 -20.93
C LYS A 79 -3.93 -9.51 -21.67
N GLN A 80 -3.26 -8.43 -22.02
CA GLN A 80 -1.97 -8.47 -22.71
C GLN A 80 -0.85 -8.53 -21.67
N VAL A 81 -0.23 -9.67 -21.54
CA VAL A 81 0.95 -9.87 -20.68
C VAL A 81 2.19 -9.69 -21.55
N PRO A 82 3.18 -8.86 -21.13
CA PRO A 82 4.38 -8.64 -21.92
C PRO A 82 5.21 -9.91 -22.04
N ASN A 83 5.65 -10.21 -23.26
CA ASN A 83 6.63 -11.25 -23.53
C ASN A 83 8.06 -10.75 -23.23
N GLU A 84 9.06 -11.61 -23.32
CA GLU A 84 10.46 -11.26 -23.05
C GLU A 84 10.96 -10.07 -23.86
N ALA A 85 10.59 -9.99 -25.15
CA ALA A 85 10.99 -8.89 -26.02
C ALA A 85 10.35 -7.56 -25.61
N ALA A 86 9.11 -7.57 -25.12
CA ALA A 86 8.44 -6.40 -24.59
C ALA A 86 9.04 -5.98 -23.22
N LEU A 87 9.35 -6.96 -22.37
CA LEU A 87 10.03 -6.71 -21.08
C LEU A 87 11.43 -6.13 -21.27
N ALA A 88 12.18 -6.58 -22.28
CA ALA A 88 13.50 -6.05 -22.60
C ALA A 88 13.46 -4.56 -23.02
N LYS A 89 12.36 -4.10 -23.59
CA LYS A 89 12.17 -2.68 -24.00
C LYS A 89 11.73 -1.76 -22.84
N MET A 90 11.23 -2.32 -21.74
CA MET A 90 10.84 -1.55 -20.56
C MET A 90 12.06 -1.09 -19.78
N ASP A 91 12.00 0.12 -19.24
CA ASP A 91 12.93 0.53 -18.22
C ASP A 91 12.68 -0.20 -16.88
N ASP A 92 13.62 -0.07 -15.95
CA ASP A 92 13.56 -0.76 -14.66
C ASP A 92 12.36 -0.31 -13.81
N LEU A 93 11.97 0.96 -13.89
CA LEU A 93 10.80 1.50 -13.18
C LEU A 93 9.49 0.93 -13.73
N GLN A 94 9.35 0.88 -15.05
CA GLN A 94 8.19 0.28 -15.71
C GLN A 94 8.04 -1.20 -15.34
N ARG A 95 9.13 -1.98 -15.35
CA ARG A 95 9.11 -3.39 -14.94
C ARG A 95 8.66 -3.56 -13.50
N LYS A 96 9.19 -2.75 -12.57
CA LYS A 96 8.82 -2.79 -11.16
C LYS A 96 7.35 -2.43 -10.93
N ILE A 97 6.86 -1.38 -11.60
CA ILE A 97 5.46 -0.95 -11.50
C ILE A 97 4.53 -2.04 -12.05
N TYR A 98 4.82 -2.58 -13.25
CA TYR A 98 4.00 -3.63 -13.84
C TYR A 98 3.94 -4.87 -12.94
N ALA A 99 5.09 -5.33 -12.45
CA ALA A 99 5.17 -6.46 -11.52
C ALA A 99 4.39 -6.20 -10.21
N LEU A 100 4.46 -4.99 -9.68
CA LEU A 100 3.71 -4.61 -8.46
C LEU A 100 2.19 -4.66 -8.71
N VAL A 101 1.71 -4.09 -9.81
CA VAL A 101 0.28 -4.11 -10.16
C VAL A 101 -0.20 -5.54 -10.37
N VAL A 102 0.56 -6.38 -11.08
CA VAL A 102 0.23 -7.81 -11.27
C VAL A 102 0.20 -8.54 -9.93
N LYS A 103 1.20 -8.36 -9.05
CA LYS A 103 1.22 -8.97 -7.71
C LYS A 103 -0.01 -8.56 -6.88
N THR A 104 -0.34 -7.27 -6.88
CA THR A 104 -1.51 -6.75 -6.14
C THR A 104 -2.81 -7.33 -6.68
N THR A 105 -2.92 -7.47 -8.00
CA THR A 105 -4.07 -8.11 -8.66
C THR A 105 -4.18 -9.59 -8.30
N VAL A 106 -3.10 -10.33 -8.41
CA VAL A 106 -3.07 -11.77 -8.07
C VAL A 106 -3.39 -11.99 -6.60
N ALA A 107 -2.95 -11.11 -5.71
CA ALA A 107 -3.22 -11.18 -4.27
C ALA A 107 -4.72 -11.20 -3.93
N MET A 108 -5.59 -10.61 -4.77
CA MET A 108 -7.05 -10.65 -4.57
C MET A 108 -7.62 -12.07 -4.63
N PHE A 109 -6.98 -12.97 -5.34
CA PHE A 109 -7.43 -14.33 -5.61
C PHE A 109 -6.79 -15.39 -4.70
N LEU A 110 -5.78 -15.00 -3.92
CA LEU A 110 -5.08 -15.90 -3.01
C LEU A 110 -5.78 -16.01 -1.64
N PRO A 111 -5.45 -17.04 -0.84
CA PRO A 111 -5.93 -17.14 0.53
C PRO A 111 -5.59 -15.92 1.36
N ASP A 112 -6.39 -15.66 2.39
CA ASP A 112 -6.10 -14.61 3.35
C ASP A 112 -4.83 -14.95 4.16
N TYR A 113 -4.12 -13.90 4.59
CA TYR A 113 -3.08 -14.04 5.62
C TYR A 113 -3.78 -14.24 6.97
N LEU A 114 -3.51 -15.39 7.62
CA LEU A 114 -4.08 -15.71 8.92
C LEU A 114 -2.98 -15.73 9.98
N TYR A 115 -3.26 -15.11 11.12
CA TYR A 115 -2.37 -15.13 12.27
C TYR A 115 -3.17 -15.24 13.56
N GLU A 116 -2.54 -15.81 14.56
CA GLU A 116 -3.02 -15.82 15.93
C GLU A 116 -2.42 -14.65 16.69
N GLU A 117 -3.24 -13.82 17.32
CA GLU A 117 -2.78 -12.74 18.18
C GLU A 117 -2.94 -13.16 19.64
N THR A 118 -1.83 -13.21 20.37
CA THR A 118 -1.78 -13.50 21.81
C THR A 118 -1.58 -12.19 22.56
N LYS A 119 -2.44 -11.92 23.53
CA LYS A 119 -2.33 -10.79 24.46
C LYS A 119 -2.12 -11.34 25.87
N ILE A 120 -0.98 -10.99 26.48
CA ILE A 120 -0.66 -11.34 27.86
C ILE A 120 -0.74 -10.06 28.68
N GLN A 121 -1.49 -10.12 29.78
CA GLN A 121 -1.52 -9.06 30.79
C GLN A 121 -0.81 -9.54 32.03
N THR A 122 0.29 -8.88 32.39
CA THR A 122 1.10 -9.19 33.58
C THR A 122 0.89 -8.10 34.61
N LYS A 123 0.41 -8.47 35.81
CA LYS A 123 0.24 -7.55 36.92
C LYS A 123 1.48 -7.62 37.81
N VAL A 124 2.11 -6.47 38.04
CA VAL A 124 3.27 -6.33 38.93
C VAL A 124 2.91 -5.22 39.95
N ALA A 125 2.69 -5.59 41.18
CA ALA A 125 2.07 -4.73 42.22
C ALA A 125 0.76 -4.09 41.69
N ASP A 126 0.69 -2.78 41.59
CA ASP A 126 -0.47 -2.03 41.09
C ASP A 126 -0.37 -1.67 39.60
N LEU A 127 0.68 -2.08 38.92
CA LEU A 127 0.90 -1.78 37.50
C LEU A 127 0.48 -2.97 36.64
N LEU A 128 -0.16 -2.68 35.50
CA LEU A 128 -0.55 -3.64 34.50
C LEU A 128 0.28 -3.46 33.23
N PHE A 129 1.04 -4.48 32.86
CA PHE A 129 1.82 -4.54 31.63
C PHE A 129 1.09 -5.37 30.59
N GLN A 130 1.17 -4.95 29.33
CA GLN A 130 0.57 -5.68 28.23
C GLN A 130 1.64 -6.07 27.22
N SER A 131 1.70 -7.35 26.86
CA SER A 131 2.52 -7.89 25.78
C SER A 131 1.60 -8.41 24.68
N ILE A 132 1.91 -8.08 23.42
CA ILE A 132 1.14 -8.54 22.25
C ILE A 132 2.11 -9.27 21.31
N GLY A 133 1.78 -10.49 20.98
CA GLY A 133 2.51 -11.29 20.00
C GLY A 133 1.62 -11.76 18.87
N LYS A 134 2.20 -12.00 17.70
CA LYS A 134 1.49 -12.53 16.52
C LYS A 134 2.24 -13.72 15.96
N THR A 135 1.54 -14.83 15.78
CA THR A 135 2.09 -16.04 15.18
C THR A 135 1.39 -16.32 13.86
N PRO A 136 2.08 -16.22 12.71
CA PRO A 136 1.49 -16.55 11.42
C PRO A 136 1.02 -18.00 11.38
N LYS A 137 -0.20 -18.25 10.91
CA LYS A 137 -0.79 -19.58 10.68
C LYS A 137 -0.88 -19.91 9.20
N GLN A 138 -1.11 -18.92 8.36
CA GLN A 138 -1.20 -19.07 6.91
C GLN A 138 -0.64 -17.82 6.25
N GLU A 139 0.34 -17.99 5.39
CA GLU A 139 1.01 -16.90 4.66
C GLU A 139 0.08 -16.17 3.68
N GLY A 140 -0.79 -16.93 3.01
CA GLY A 140 -1.76 -16.39 2.06
C GLY A 140 -1.12 -15.47 1.00
N TRP A 141 -1.78 -14.38 0.71
CA TRP A 141 -1.33 -13.40 -0.29
C TRP A 141 0.03 -12.73 0.02
N LYS A 142 0.48 -12.75 1.28
CA LYS A 142 1.78 -12.16 1.67
C LYS A 142 2.97 -12.84 0.99
N ILE A 143 2.83 -14.08 0.52
CA ILE A 143 3.89 -14.81 -0.21
C ILE A 143 4.41 -14.01 -1.43
N LEU A 144 3.55 -13.20 -2.07
CA LEU A 144 3.91 -12.39 -3.24
C LEU A 144 4.86 -11.23 -2.90
N PHE A 145 4.95 -10.82 -1.63
CA PHE A 145 5.65 -9.61 -1.19
C PHE A 145 6.86 -9.90 -0.29
N LYS A 146 7.12 -11.17 0.07
CA LYS A 146 8.21 -11.56 0.99
C LYS A 146 9.60 -11.05 0.61
N GLN A 147 9.89 -10.87 -0.68
CA GLN A 147 11.22 -10.43 -1.13
C GLN A 147 11.46 -8.92 -1.05
N GLN A 148 10.42 -8.12 -0.84
CA GLN A 148 10.52 -6.66 -0.80
C GLN A 148 10.82 -6.11 0.59
N ASN A 149 10.59 -6.90 1.64
CA ASN A 149 10.66 -6.45 3.03
C ASN A 149 11.83 -7.09 3.80
N LYS A 150 13.05 -7.00 3.25
CA LYS A 150 14.25 -7.38 4.04
C LYS A 150 14.46 -6.50 5.29
N GLU A 151 13.83 -5.33 5.35
CA GLU A 151 13.95 -4.37 6.46
C GLU A 151 12.73 -4.33 7.39
N GLU A 152 11.55 -4.76 6.94
CA GLU A 152 10.46 -5.05 7.86
C GLU A 152 10.68 -6.47 8.43
N LYS A 153 11.58 -6.58 9.40
CA LYS A 153 11.33 -7.54 10.46
C LYS A 153 9.98 -7.13 11.03
N GLU A 154 8.89 -7.78 10.55
CA GLU A 154 7.70 -7.83 11.39
C GLU A 154 8.25 -8.22 12.75
N ASP A 155 8.09 -7.37 13.76
CA ASP A 155 8.29 -7.74 15.14
C ASP A 155 7.25 -8.83 15.46
N VAL A 156 7.48 -10.01 14.89
CA VAL A 156 6.73 -11.22 15.22
C VAL A 156 7.28 -11.66 16.56
N GLN A 157 6.87 -10.92 17.59
CA GLN A 157 7.16 -11.29 18.94
C GLN A 157 6.31 -12.52 19.25
N THR A 158 6.92 -13.69 19.15
CA THR A 158 6.30 -14.92 19.60
C THR A 158 6.30 -14.90 21.12
N LEU A 159 5.12 -14.85 21.72
CA LEU A 159 4.97 -14.92 23.17
C LEU A 159 4.94 -16.39 23.62
N PRO A 160 5.45 -16.70 24.82
CA PRO A 160 5.33 -18.02 25.40
C PRO A 160 3.86 -18.37 25.70
N LEU A 161 3.57 -19.65 25.74
CA LEU A 161 2.29 -20.12 26.25
C LEU A 161 2.29 -19.92 27.77
N VAL A 162 1.28 -19.22 28.26
CA VAL A 162 1.09 -18.95 29.70
C VAL A 162 -0.33 -19.33 30.11
N ILE A 163 -0.51 -19.66 31.40
CA ILE A 163 -1.78 -20.00 31.99
C ILE A 163 -2.27 -18.82 32.85
N ILE A 164 -3.57 -18.56 32.87
CA ILE A 164 -4.14 -17.51 33.72
C ILE A 164 -3.84 -17.83 35.19
N GLY A 165 -3.26 -16.85 35.90
CA GLY A 165 -2.82 -17.01 37.29
C GLY A 165 -1.40 -17.56 37.45
N GLU A 166 -0.69 -17.81 36.37
CA GLU A 166 0.71 -18.20 36.41
C GLU A 166 1.58 -17.06 36.99
N HIS A 167 2.51 -17.40 37.84
CA HIS A 167 3.49 -16.47 38.40
C HIS A 167 4.78 -16.51 37.57
N ALA A 168 5.24 -15.34 37.17
CA ALA A 168 6.49 -15.18 36.44
C ALA A 168 7.45 -14.29 37.25
N GLU A 169 8.73 -14.61 37.19
CA GLU A 169 9.77 -13.72 37.66
C GLU A 169 10.01 -12.66 36.59
N VAL A 170 9.91 -11.37 36.96
CA VAL A 170 9.97 -10.27 35.99
C VAL A 170 11.05 -9.27 36.39
N ASP A 171 11.82 -8.76 35.42
CA ASP A 171 12.74 -7.66 35.55
C ASP A 171 12.12 -6.43 34.84
N VAL A 172 11.69 -5.43 35.61
CA VAL A 172 11.05 -4.23 35.08
C VAL A 172 12.06 -3.10 35.03
N LYS A 173 12.26 -2.53 33.81
CA LYS A 173 13.16 -1.40 33.58
C LYS A 173 12.37 -0.20 33.07
N SER A 174 12.63 0.97 33.64
CA SER A 174 12.16 2.23 33.06
C SER A 174 13.15 2.71 32.02
N ALA A 175 12.63 3.23 30.90
CA ALA A 175 13.43 3.89 29.88
C ALA A 175 12.86 5.28 29.62
N GLU A 176 13.69 6.30 29.82
CA GLU A 176 13.34 7.65 29.40
C GLU A 176 13.35 7.75 27.88
N LYS A 177 12.30 8.30 27.31
CA LYS A 177 12.18 8.54 25.87
C LYS A 177 11.59 9.90 25.61
N GLU A 178 12.07 10.57 24.57
CA GLU A 178 11.49 11.80 24.09
C GLU A 178 10.51 11.53 22.95
N THR A 179 9.43 12.30 22.90
CA THR A 179 8.53 12.29 21.77
C THR A 179 9.26 12.77 20.52
N GLN A 180 9.08 12.07 19.43
CA GLN A 180 9.68 12.43 18.14
C GLN A 180 8.68 13.24 17.32
N PRO A 181 9.13 14.29 16.61
CA PRO A 181 8.26 15.02 15.69
C PRO A 181 7.78 14.10 14.57
N PRO A 182 6.66 14.43 13.90
CA PRO A 182 6.21 13.69 12.72
C PRO A 182 7.33 13.55 11.69
N LYS A 183 7.38 12.40 11.02
CA LYS A 183 8.38 12.16 9.97
C LYS A 183 8.17 13.15 8.82
N ALA A 184 9.28 13.74 8.33
CA ALA A 184 9.24 14.60 7.16
C ALA A 184 8.61 13.88 5.94
N PHE A 185 7.86 14.59 5.13
CA PHE A 185 7.22 14.05 3.95
C PHE A 185 8.23 13.54 2.93
N THR A 186 7.88 12.45 2.28
CA THR A 186 8.39 12.08 0.95
C THR A 186 7.41 12.59 -0.10
N GLU A 187 7.75 12.56 -1.39
CA GLU A 187 6.79 12.92 -2.44
C GLU A 187 5.51 12.05 -2.36
N GLY A 188 5.66 10.74 -2.13
CA GLY A 188 4.53 9.82 -2.01
C GLY A 188 3.63 10.13 -0.80
N THR A 189 4.21 10.40 0.38
CA THR A 189 3.41 10.76 1.57
C THR A 189 2.79 12.15 1.46
N LEU A 190 3.44 13.09 0.73
CA LEU A 190 2.85 14.40 0.43
C LEU A 190 1.64 14.27 -0.50
N LEU A 191 1.67 13.42 -1.53
CA LEU A 191 0.50 13.13 -2.36
C LEU A 191 -0.69 12.66 -1.52
N THR A 192 -0.44 11.75 -0.56
CA THR A 192 -1.49 11.29 0.37
C THR A 192 -2.00 12.43 1.26
N ALA A 193 -1.11 13.26 1.80
CA ALA A 193 -1.49 14.42 2.61
C ALA A 193 -2.30 15.44 1.81
N MET A 194 -1.95 15.70 0.55
CA MET A 194 -2.74 16.56 -0.35
C MET A 194 -4.16 16.01 -0.54
N LYS A 195 -4.32 14.71 -0.76
CA LYS A 195 -5.63 14.06 -0.89
C LYS A 195 -6.47 14.16 0.39
N THR A 196 -5.83 14.10 1.54
CA THR A 196 -6.49 14.12 2.86
C THR A 196 -6.24 15.44 3.61
N ALA A 197 -6.08 16.55 2.90
CA ALA A 197 -5.75 17.85 3.46
C ALA A 197 -6.79 18.37 4.48
N ASN A 198 -8.05 17.93 4.34
CA ASN A 198 -9.11 18.18 5.32
C ASN A 198 -8.79 17.68 6.74
N LYS A 199 -7.84 16.75 6.90
CA LYS A 199 -7.41 16.21 8.20
C LYS A 199 -6.29 17.02 8.86
N THR A 200 -5.75 18.02 8.17
CA THR A 200 -4.58 18.81 8.59
C THR A 200 -4.89 20.26 8.84
N VAL A 201 -6.16 20.66 8.73
CA VAL A 201 -6.65 22.00 9.01
C VAL A 201 -7.63 21.96 10.18
N ASP A 202 -7.65 23.02 10.98
CA ASP A 202 -8.51 23.13 12.18
C ASP A 202 -9.77 23.98 11.89
N ASP A 203 -9.82 24.69 10.78
CA ASP A 203 -10.95 25.53 10.38
C ASP A 203 -12.08 24.69 9.80
N GLU A 204 -13.29 24.75 10.37
CA GLU A 204 -14.44 23.92 9.99
C GLU A 204 -14.94 24.20 8.57
N GLU A 205 -14.86 25.43 8.09
CA GLU A 205 -15.27 25.79 6.73
C GLU A 205 -14.27 25.25 5.70
N ALA A 206 -12.98 25.41 5.99
CA ALA A 206 -11.91 24.82 5.17
C ALA A 206 -11.98 23.29 5.12
N ILE A 207 -12.31 22.62 6.25
CA ILE A 207 -12.52 21.17 6.28
C ILE A 207 -13.63 20.74 5.32
N LYS A 208 -14.77 21.42 5.34
CA LYS A 208 -15.91 21.12 4.46
C LYS A 208 -15.54 21.29 2.98
N ILE A 209 -14.93 22.43 2.63
CA ILE A 209 -14.48 22.70 1.26
C ILE A 209 -13.49 21.62 0.79
N LEU A 210 -12.48 21.30 1.60
CA LEU A 210 -11.49 20.30 1.26
C LEU A 210 -12.06 18.89 1.17
N GLN A 211 -13.15 18.58 1.87
CA GLN A 211 -13.88 17.32 1.71
C GLN A 211 -14.66 17.26 0.39
N GLU A 212 -15.33 18.36 0.02
CA GLU A 212 -16.10 18.44 -1.21
C GLU A 212 -15.22 18.34 -2.46
N VAL A 213 -14.03 18.96 -2.43
CA VAL A 213 -13.07 18.94 -3.56
C VAL A 213 -12.02 17.84 -3.47
N GLU A 214 -12.16 16.91 -2.54
CA GLU A 214 -11.24 15.77 -2.30
C GLU A 214 -9.77 16.16 -2.09
N GLY A 215 -9.55 17.23 -1.31
CA GLY A 215 -8.23 17.73 -0.91
C GLY A 215 -7.65 18.78 -1.89
N ILE A 216 -6.33 18.86 -1.94
CA ILE A 216 -5.59 19.82 -2.76
C ILE A 216 -5.20 19.18 -4.09
N GLY A 217 -5.64 19.75 -5.19
CA GLY A 217 -5.40 19.24 -6.54
C GLY A 217 -6.13 17.92 -6.82
N THR A 218 -5.97 17.41 -8.03
CA THR A 218 -6.57 16.15 -8.49
C THR A 218 -5.48 15.09 -8.71
N GLU A 219 -5.87 13.84 -8.95
CA GLU A 219 -4.92 12.78 -9.30
C GLU A 219 -4.06 13.14 -10.53
N ALA A 220 -4.61 13.95 -11.44
CA ALA A 220 -3.90 14.43 -12.63
C ALA A 220 -2.89 15.55 -12.33
N THR A 221 -3.09 16.33 -11.27
CA THR A 221 -2.35 17.59 -11.04
C THR A 221 -1.40 17.56 -9.83
N ARG A 222 -1.62 16.69 -8.83
CA ARG A 222 -0.81 16.67 -7.61
C ARG A 222 0.69 16.49 -7.89
N ALA A 223 1.04 15.58 -8.80
CA ALA A 223 2.46 15.36 -9.14
C ALA A 223 3.10 16.59 -9.79
N SER A 224 2.38 17.29 -10.67
CA SER A 224 2.88 18.53 -11.31
C SER A 224 2.95 19.70 -10.35
N ILE A 225 2.06 19.79 -9.36
CA ILE A 225 2.15 20.80 -8.29
C ILE A 225 3.45 20.62 -7.48
N ILE A 226 3.75 19.39 -7.06
CA ILE A 226 5.01 19.10 -6.34
C ILE A 226 6.23 19.46 -7.20
N GLU A 227 6.20 19.10 -8.48
CA GLU A 227 7.30 19.41 -9.38
C GLU A 227 7.48 20.94 -9.57
N ALA A 228 6.38 21.68 -9.70
CA ALA A 228 6.42 23.16 -9.80
C ALA A 228 6.99 23.80 -8.52
N LEU A 229 6.66 23.28 -7.34
CA LEU A 229 7.25 23.77 -6.07
C LEU A 229 8.75 23.52 -6.00
N LYS A 230 9.24 22.38 -6.51
CA LYS A 230 10.68 22.08 -6.60
C LYS A 230 11.38 22.99 -7.59
N GLN A 231 10.78 23.21 -8.78
CA GLN A 231 11.35 24.08 -9.81
C GLN A 231 11.42 25.55 -9.37
N LYS A 232 10.49 25.98 -8.51
CA LYS A 232 10.48 27.31 -7.92
C LYS A 232 11.34 27.42 -6.67
N GLU A 233 12.05 26.36 -6.33
CA GLU A 233 12.91 26.27 -5.16
C GLU A 233 12.19 26.53 -3.82
N TYR A 234 10.88 26.31 -3.73
CA TYR A 234 10.14 26.41 -2.46
C TYR A 234 10.32 25.17 -1.59
N ILE A 235 10.60 24.03 -2.21
CA ILE A 235 10.93 22.77 -1.56
C ILE A 235 12.09 22.09 -2.27
N GLN A 236 12.85 21.31 -1.53
CA GLN A 236 13.93 20.47 -2.05
C GLN A 236 13.86 19.05 -1.50
N VAL A 237 14.49 18.10 -2.19
CA VAL A 237 14.57 16.70 -1.74
C VAL A 237 15.94 16.43 -1.15
N ILE A 238 16.00 16.15 0.15
CA ILE A 238 17.22 15.76 0.86
C ILE A 238 17.03 14.37 1.44
N LYS A 239 17.84 13.39 1.05
CA LYS A 239 17.75 11.99 1.51
C LYS A 239 16.33 11.43 1.41
N ASN A 240 15.68 11.65 0.26
CA ASN A 240 14.30 11.22 -0.03
C ASN A 240 13.21 11.88 0.85
N LYS A 241 13.53 12.98 1.54
CA LYS A 241 12.61 13.78 2.32
C LYS A 241 12.42 15.14 1.70
N LEU A 242 11.21 15.67 1.74
CA LEU A 242 10.89 17.02 1.32
C LEU A 242 11.20 18.00 2.46
N VAL A 243 11.92 19.05 2.12
CA VAL A 243 12.31 20.11 3.05
C VAL A 243 11.96 21.45 2.40
N VAL A 244 11.38 22.36 3.18
CA VAL A 244 11.15 23.75 2.76
C VAL A 244 12.51 24.46 2.70
N THR A 245 12.73 25.29 1.69
CA THR A 245 13.98 26.05 1.50
C THR A 245 13.98 27.36 2.27
#